data_9c175327e8517fc3a6dd134bd6d2b1d6
#
_entry.id   9c175327e8517fc3a6dd134bd6d2b1d6
#
_cell.length_a   1.000
_cell.length_b   1.000
_cell.length_c   1.000
_cell.angle_alpha   90.00
_cell.angle_beta   90.00
_cell.angle_gamma   90.00
#
_symmetry.space_group_name_H-M   'P 1'
#
loop_
_entity.id
_entity.type
_entity.pdbx_description
1 polymer ?
#
loop_
_entity_poly.entity_id
_entity_poly.type
_entity_poly.pdbx_seq_one_letter_code
_entity_poly.pdbx_strand_id
1 'polypeptide(L)'
;MKKSGSDPDFPPTPDGGGPEIGVRTRFSAARRFAYFDHDADTGIIGRGATLAEAFVQAAEATFALMCDTDAVQPTERIDVEFTEADPELALVTWLNLLLAHANAQGLALGRFALEQDGGRWRGSARGERWHPGLERGTQVKGATLTALNVARDGDGWEARCVVDL
;
A
#
# COMPACT_ATOMS: atom_id res chain seq x y z
N MET A 1 12.60 4.08 31.91
CA MET A 1 12.24 4.01 31.59
C MET A 1 12.06 3.75 30.69
N LYS A 2 11.65 3.64 30.23
CA LYS A 2 11.41 3.44 29.54
C LYS A 2 11.10 3.39 28.73
N LYS A 3 10.72 3.49 28.24
CA LYS A 3 10.27 3.49 27.56
C LYS A 3 10.35 3.17 26.74
N SER A 4 10.12 2.79 26.70
CA SER A 4 10.25 2.28 26.01
C SER A 4 10.21 2.49 24.83
N GLY A 5 10.65 2.41 24.28
CA GLY A 5 10.83 2.64 23.06
C GLY A 5 9.76 2.41 22.18
N SER A 6 8.74 2.43 22.55
CA SER A 6 7.75 2.19 21.64
C SER A 6 7.92 3.18 20.58
N ASP A 7 7.87 2.77 19.44
CA ASP A 7 7.88 3.61 18.33
C ASP A 7 6.65 4.45 18.42
N PRO A 8 6.81 5.69 18.52
CA PRO A 8 5.66 6.53 18.67
C PRO A 8 4.82 6.54 17.43
N ASP A 9 5.41 6.27 16.33
CA ASP A 9 4.66 6.34 15.13
C ASP A 9 3.78 5.14 14.93
N PHE A 10 4.10 4.07 15.58
CA PHE A 10 3.41 2.87 15.32
C PHE A 10 3.16 2.19 16.60
N PRO A 11 2.00 2.26 17.07
CA PRO A 11 1.72 1.60 18.33
C PRO A 11 1.98 0.16 18.12
N PRO A 12 2.37 -0.45 19.09
CA PRO A 12 2.65 -1.83 19.05
C PRO A 12 1.42 -2.49 18.59
N THR A 13 1.61 -3.32 17.74
CA THR A 13 0.57 -4.10 17.36
C THR A 13 0.12 -4.77 18.57
N PRO A 14 -1.02 -4.85 18.74
CA PRO A 14 -1.56 -5.52 19.84
C PRO A 14 -1.29 -6.92 19.70
N ASP A 15 -0.31 -7.19 20.13
CA ASP A 15 -0.05 -8.47 20.27
C ASP A 15 -1.22 -9.09 20.68
N GLY A 16 -1.89 -8.56 21.42
CA GLY A 16 -2.99 -9.23 21.83
C GLY A 16 -3.90 -9.47 20.71
N GLY A 17 -3.75 -8.87 19.71
CA GLY A 17 -4.67 -9.01 18.73
C GLY A 17 -4.91 -10.36 18.32
N GLY A 18 -4.31 -11.10 18.73
CA GLY A 18 -4.66 -12.23 18.67
C GLY A 18 -4.94 -13.10 17.60
N PRO A 19 -5.83 -13.16 17.06
CA PRO A 19 -6.16 -14.26 16.23
C PRO A 19 -5.39 -14.31 14.99
N GLU A 20 -4.45 -13.53 14.87
CA GLU A 20 -3.70 -13.57 13.74
C GLU A 20 -2.87 -14.71 13.69
N ILE A 21 -3.21 -15.76 14.21
CA ILE A 21 -2.45 -16.93 14.18
C ILE A 21 -2.14 -17.27 12.79
N GLY A 22 -0.94 -17.51 12.52
CA GLY A 22 -0.54 -17.87 11.20
C GLY A 22 -0.28 -16.70 10.29
N VAL A 23 -0.64 -15.55 10.70
CA VAL A 23 -0.38 -14.38 9.89
C VAL A 23 0.95 -13.81 10.30
N ARG A 24 1.83 -13.64 9.34
CA ARG A 24 3.11 -13.02 9.61
C ARG A 24 3.07 -11.63 9.07
N THR A 25 3.01 -10.68 9.96
CA THR A 25 2.95 -9.29 9.58
C THR A 25 4.30 -8.65 9.82
N ARG A 26 4.83 -7.97 8.84
CA ARG A 26 6.11 -7.30 8.96
C ARG A 26 5.97 -5.85 8.61
N PHE A 27 6.36 -4.98 9.50
CA PHE A 27 6.38 -3.55 9.24
C PHE A 27 7.82 -3.07 9.11
N SER A 28 8.05 -2.26 8.13
CA SER A 28 9.33 -1.63 7.96
C SER A 28 9.45 -0.46 8.92
N ALA A 29 10.62 -0.25 9.47
CA ALA A 29 10.87 0.88 10.35
C ALA A 29 10.66 2.21 9.65
N ALA A 30 10.99 2.27 8.36
CA ALA A 30 10.87 3.51 7.59
C ALA A 30 9.54 3.64 6.88
N ARG A 31 8.72 2.63 6.89
CA ARG A 31 7.47 2.63 6.15
C ARG A 31 6.36 2.07 7.02
N ARG A 32 5.17 2.50 6.73
CA ARG A 32 4.04 2.09 7.55
C ARG A 32 3.17 1.12 6.79
N PHE A 33 3.79 0.09 6.24
CA PHE A 33 3.07 -0.97 5.57
C PHE A 33 3.61 -2.33 5.98
N ALA A 34 2.81 -3.36 5.72
CA ALA A 34 3.17 -4.73 6.08
C ALA A 34 2.46 -5.69 5.14
N TYR A 35 2.80 -6.95 5.27
CA TYR A 35 2.21 -8.02 4.48
C TYR A 35 1.66 -9.10 5.40
N PHE A 36 0.67 -9.83 4.91
CA PHE A 36 0.22 -11.04 5.59
C PHE A 36 0.00 -12.13 4.55
N ASP A 37 0.15 -13.38 4.98
CA ASP A 37 0.03 -14.51 4.08
C ASP A 37 -1.43 -14.80 3.78
N HIS A 38 -1.74 -15.18 2.55
CA HIS A 38 -3.06 -15.57 2.16
C HIS A 38 -2.97 -16.55 0.99
N ASP A 39 -2.93 -17.83 1.31
CA ASP A 39 -2.83 -18.89 0.30
C ASP A 39 -1.67 -18.63 -0.66
N ALA A 40 -1.93 -18.60 -1.96
CA ALA A 40 -0.91 -18.35 -2.97
C ALA A 40 -0.71 -16.86 -3.24
N ASP A 41 -1.51 -16.01 -2.61
CA ASP A 41 -1.44 -14.57 -2.81
C ASP A 41 -0.87 -13.88 -1.60
N THR A 42 -0.78 -12.57 -1.65
CA THR A 42 -0.21 -11.80 -0.55
C THR A 42 -1.20 -10.73 -0.11
N GLY A 43 -1.39 -10.62 1.19
CA GLY A 43 -2.15 -9.52 1.74
C GLY A 43 -1.26 -8.32 1.99
N ILE A 44 -1.77 -7.13 1.73
CA ILE A 44 -1.05 -5.90 2.01
C ILE A 44 -1.81 -5.09 3.05
N ILE A 45 -1.06 -4.35 3.86
CA ILE A 45 -1.61 -3.48 4.88
C ILE A 45 -0.88 -2.15 4.79
N GLY A 46 -1.65 -1.06 4.70
CA GLY A 46 -1.08 0.27 4.80
C GLY A 46 -1.67 1.00 5.99
N ARG A 47 -0.87 1.76 6.71
CA ARG A 47 -1.32 2.55 7.85
C ARG A 47 -0.88 3.99 7.70
N GLY A 48 -1.69 4.89 8.21
CA GLY A 48 -1.37 6.31 8.14
C GLY A 48 -2.21 7.10 9.11
N ALA A 49 -1.82 8.34 9.34
CA ALA A 49 -2.58 9.24 10.21
C ALA A 49 -3.90 9.63 9.57
N THR A 50 -3.94 9.65 8.25
CA THR A 50 -5.16 9.94 7.50
C THR A 50 -5.49 8.76 6.62
N LEU A 51 -6.71 8.74 6.13
CA LEU A 51 -7.15 7.70 5.21
C LEU A 51 -6.28 7.70 3.94
N ALA A 52 -6.01 8.89 3.40
CA ALA A 52 -5.19 9.00 2.20
C ALA A 52 -3.77 8.46 2.44
N GLU A 53 -3.19 8.74 3.60
CA GLU A 53 -1.86 8.21 3.92
C GLU A 53 -1.85 6.70 4.02
N ALA A 54 -2.90 6.12 4.59
CA ALA A 54 -2.99 4.66 4.64
C ALA A 54 -3.03 4.07 3.23
N PHE A 55 -3.73 4.73 2.32
CA PHE A 55 -3.80 4.29 0.93
C PHE A 55 -2.46 4.44 0.23
N VAL A 56 -1.72 5.51 0.52
CA VAL A 56 -0.37 5.69 -0.03
C VAL A 56 0.53 4.55 0.44
N GLN A 57 0.44 4.18 1.70
CA GLN A 57 1.25 3.08 2.23
C GLN A 57 0.83 1.73 1.64
N ALA A 58 -0.46 1.56 1.36
CA ALA A 58 -0.92 0.35 0.69
C ALA A 58 -0.34 0.27 -0.73
N ALA A 59 -0.24 1.40 -1.44
CA ALA A 59 0.39 1.43 -2.75
C ALA A 59 1.87 1.11 -2.65
N GLU A 60 2.56 1.68 -1.66
CA GLU A 60 3.96 1.35 -1.42
C GLU A 60 4.14 -0.16 -1.23
N ALA A 61 3.30 -0.76 -0.41
CA ALA A 61 3.38 -2.20 -0.17
C ALA A 61 3.20 -2.98 -1.45
N THR A 62 2.23 -2.58 -2.26
CA THR A 62 1.91 -3.28 -3.50
C THR A 62 3.08 -3.22 -4.47
N PHE A 63 3.63 -2.04 -4.69
CA PHE A 63 4.70 -1.87 -5.67
C PHE A 63 6.04 -2.37 -5.15
N ALA A 64 6.23 -2.41 -3.83
CA ALA A 64 7.45 -2.99 -3.26
C ALA A 64 7.54 -4.50 -3.48
N LEU A 65 6.43 -5.16 -3.79
CA LEU A 65 6.48 -6.56 -4.18
C LEU A 65 7.11 -6.74 -5.57
N MET A 66 7.00 -5.71 -6.41
CA MET A 66 7.44 -5.81 -7.80
C MET A 66 8.86 -5.33 -8.01
N CYS A 67 9.37 -4.47 -7.14
CA CYS A 67 10.74 -3.98 -7.24
C CYS A 67 11.12 -3.28 -5.93
N ASP A 68 12.40 -2.91 -5.83
CA ASP A 68 12.86 -2.07 -4.73
C ASP A 68 12.44 -0.64 -5.06
N THR A 69 11.38 -0.17 -4.44
CA THR A 69 10.83 1.15 -4.75
C THR A 69 11.81 2.28 -4.46
N ASP A 70 12.77 2.06 -3.55
CA ASP A 70 13.78 3.09 -3.27
C ASP A 70 14.79 3.23 -4.39
N ALA A 71 14.94 2.21 -5.22
CA ALA A 71 15.86 2.25 -6.34
C ALA A 71 15.23 2.88 -7.58
N VAL A 72 13.93 3.11 -7.56
CA VAL A 72 13.22 3.64 -8.72
C VAL A 72 13.45 5.14 -8.83
N GLN A 73 13.85 5.62 -10.01
CA GLN A 73 14.04 7.04 -10.24
C GLN A 73 12.70 7.70 -10.57
N PRO A 74 12.39 8.85 -9.99
CA PRO A 74 11.06 9.47 -10.18
C PRO A 74 11.01 10.37 -11.42
N THR A 75 11.35 9.82 -12.57
CA THR A 75 11.45 10.61 -13.80
C THR A 75 10.15 10.69 -14.59
N GLU A 76 9.26 9.70 -14.41
CA GLU A 76 7.96 9.67 -15.08
C GLU A 76 6.88 9.90 -14.06
N ARG A 77 5.77 10.47 -14.49
CA ARG A 77 4.65 10.73 -13.58
C ARG A 77 3.35 10.26 -14.20
N ILE A 78 2.50 9.66 -13.37
CA ILE A 78 1.13 9.39 -13.77
C ILE A 78 0.20 10.09 -12.79
N ASP A 79 -0.97 10.48 -13.26
CA ASP A 79 -1.98 11.10 -12.44
C ASP A 79 -3.24 10.26 -12.54
N VAL A 80 -3.95 10.08 -11.41
CA VAL A 80 -5.19 9.35 -11.40
C VAL A 80 -6.23 10.18 -10.65
N GLU A 81 -7.47 10.00 -11.04
CA GLU A 81 -8.57 10.70 -10.39
C GLU A 81 -9.78 9.81 -10.46
N PHE A 82 -10.50 9.70 -9.37
CA PHE A 82 -11.70 8.86 -9.35
C PHE A 82 -12.63 9.32 -8.24
N THR A 83 -13.87 8.86 -8.31
CA THR A 83 -14.89 9.16 -7.32
C THR A 83 -15.37 7.85 -6.73
N GLU A 84 -15.35 7.76 -5.42
CA GLU A 84 -15.85 6.59 -4.71
C GLU A 84 -16.12 6.96 -3.27
N ALA A 85 -17.34 6.81 -2.82
CA ALA A 85 -17.72 7.16 -1.47
C ALA A 85 -17.36 6.08 -0.46
N ASP A 86 -17.33 4.82 -0.89
CA ASP A 86 -16.99 3.70 -0.02
C ASP A 86 -15.47 3.57 0.09
N PRO A 87 -14.90 3.76 1.27
CA PRO A 87 -13.44 3.71 1.40
C PRO A 87 -12.83 2.37 1.00
N GLU A 88 -13.52 1.27 1.22
CA GLU A 88 -12.98 -0.03 0.85
C GLU A 88 -12.90 -0.17 -0.65
N LEU A 89 -13.95 0.22 -1.35
CA LEU A 89 -13.91 0.18 -2.81
C LEU A 89 -12.93 1.21 -3.36
N ALA A 90 -12.77 2.35 -2.67
CA ALA A 90 -11.80 3.36 -3.08
C ALA A 90 -10.37 2.79 -3.03
N LEU A 91 -10.06 1.98 -2.01
CA LEU A 91 -8.73 1.37 -1.91
C LEU A 91 -8.44 0.51 -3.13
N VAL A 92 -9.38 -0.37 -3.48
CA VAL A 92 -9.20 -1.28 -4.60
C VAL A 92 -9.10 -0.49 -5.91
N THR A 93 -9.90 0.54 -6.07
CA THR A 93 -9.86 1.38 -7.26
C THR A 93 -8.51 2.09 -7.38
N TRP A 94 -8.03 2.67 -6.27
CA TRP A 94 -6.74 3.35 -6.24
C TRP A 94 -5.61 2.42 -6.70
N LEU A 95 -5.53 1.25 -6.09
CA LEU A 95 -4.46 0.32 -6.40
C LEU A 95 -4.56 -0.19 -7.84
N ASN A 96 -5.76 -0.50 -8.31
CA ASN A 96 -5.91 -1.03 -9.65
C ASN A 96 -5.67 0.02 -10.73
N LEU A 97 -6.00 1.28 -10.47
CA LEU A 97 -5.68 2.35 -11.42
C LEU A 97 -4.17 2.51 -11.54
N LEU A 98 -3.45 2.48 -10.42
CA LEU A 98 -1.99 2.57 -10.47
C LEU A 98 -1.39 1.40 -11.23
N LEU A 99 -1.86 0.19 -10.95
CA LEU A 99 -1.35 -1.00 -11.63
C LEU A 99 -1.63 -0.95 -13.12
N ALA A 100 -2.82 -0.52 -13.51
CA ALA A 100 -3.19 -0.43 -14.91
C ALA A 100 -2.33 0.59 -15.66
N HIS A 101 -2.13 1.76 -15.07
CA HIS A 101 -1.30 2.78 -15.69
C HIS A 101 0.15 2.35 -15.79
N ALA A 102 0.68 1.77 -14.72
CA ALA A 102 2.06 1.30 -14.71
C ALA A 102 2.28 0.24 -15.77
N ASN A 103 1.33 -0.67 -15.88
CA ASN A 103 1.43 -1.76 -16.83
C ASN A 103 1.33 -1.25 -18.27
N ALA A 104 0.38 -0.36 -18.53
CA ALA A 104 0.17 0.17 -19.88
C ALA A 104 1.38 0.98 -20.37
N GLN A 105 2.06 1.66 -19.47
CA GLN A 105 3.17 2.51 -19.84
C GLN A 105 4.53 1.89 -19.59
N GLY A 106 4.57 0.67 -19.07
CA GLY A 106 5.83 -0.01 -18.82
C GLY A 106 6.65 0.63 -17.70
N LEU A 107 6.01 1.07 -16.64
CA LEU A 107 6.68 1.79 -15.55
C LEU A 107 6.81 0.97 -14.29
N ALA A 108 7.91 1.19 -13.58
CA ALA A 108 8.06 0.79 -12.21
C ALA A 108 7.80 2.04 -11.38
N LEU A 109 6.88 1.95 -10.43
CA LEU A 109 6.50 3.12 -9.62
C LEU A 109 7.10 3.02 -8.23
N GLY A 110 7.58 4.14 -7.71
CA GLY A 110 8.22 4.16 -6.42
C GLY A 110 7.80 5.28 -5.48
N ARG A 111 7.03 6.25 -5.97
CA ARG A 111 6.57 7.35 -5.12
C ARG A 111 5.10 7.57 -5.35
N PHE A 112 4.35 7.80 -4.29
CA PHE A 112 2.90 7.90 -4.37
C PHE A 112 2.39 9.08 -3.55
N ALA A 113 1.35 9.75 -4.06
CA ALA A 113 0.69 10.83 -3.36
C ALA A 113 -0.81 10.73 -3.61
N LEU A 114 -1.61 11.09 -2.62
CA LEU A 114 -3.05 10.98 -2.76
C LEU A 114 -3.73 12.03 -1.88
N GLU A 115 -4.75 12.66 -2.43
CA GLU A 115 -5.60 13.60 -1.72
C GLU A 115 -7.02 13.13 -1.79
N GLN A 116 -7.75 13.32 -0.71
CA GLN A 116 -9.15 12.96 -0.64
C GLN A 116 -9.97 14.18 -0.28
N ASP A 117 -11.09 14.36 -0.98
CA ASP A 117 -12.04 15.43 -0.66
C ASP A 117 -13.41 14.79 -0.77
N GLY A 118 -13.93 14.33 0.38
CA GLY A 118 -15.17 13.58 0.39
C GLY A 118 -15.02 12.30 -0.42
N GLY A 119 -15.87 12.11 -1.40
CA GLY A 119 -15.79 10.94 -2.27
C GLY A 119 -14.90 11.12 -3.48
N ARG A 120 -14.22 12.24 -3.59
CA ARG A 120 -13.32 12.50 -4.71
C ARG A 120 -11.89 12.23 -4.31
N TRP A 121 -11.16 11.55 -5.17
CA TRP A 121 -9.79 11.16 -4.92
C TRP A 121 -8.92 11.62 -6.08
N ARG A 122 -7.79 12.20 -5.77
CA ARG A 122 -6.84 12.67 -6.76
C ARG A 122 -5.45 12.26 -6.33
N GLY A 123 -4.77 11.51 -7.16
CA GLY A 123 -3.47 11.00 -6.79
C GLY A 123 -2.48 11.05 -7.92
N SER A 124 -1.24 10.79 -7.57
CA SER A 124 -0.18 10.70 -8.56
C SER A 124 0.83 9.67 -8.11
N ALA A 125 1.63 9.22 -9.05
CA ALA A 125 2.75 8.34 -8.75
C ALA A 125 3.89 8.70 -9.67
N ARG A 126 5.11 8.43 -9.22
CA ARG A 126 6.31 8.70 -9.99
C ARG A 126 7.14 7.45 -10.05
N GLY A 127 7.81 7.28 -11.16
CA GLY A 127 8.67 6.12 -11.37
C GLY A 127 9.47 6.27 -12.64
N GLU A 128 9.88 5.15 -13.19
CA GLU A 128 10.69 5.13 -14.42
C GLU A 128 10.34 3.90 -15.23
N ARG A 129 10.73 3.90 -16.49
CA ARG A 129 10.52 2.74 -17.32
C ARG A 129 11.37 1.59 -16.83
N TRP A 130 10.84 0.40 -16.91
CA TRP A 130 11.61 -0.78 -16.56
C TRP A 130 12.88 -0.87 -17.42
N HIS A 131 13.98 -1.25 -16.79
CA HIS A 131 15.26 -1.43 -17.49
C HIS A 131 16.05 -2.53 -16.80
N PRO A 132 17.10 -3.06 -17.44
CA PRO A 132 17.83 -4.20 -16.88
C PRO A 132 18.49 -3.93 -15.52
N GLY A 133 18.75 -2.68 -15.19
CA GLY A 133 19.35 -2.35 -13.91
C GLY A 133 18.37 -2.34 -12.75
N LEU A 134 17.09 -2.51 -13.03
CA LEU A 134 16.07 -2.50 -12.00
C LEU A 134 15.56 -3.93 -11.83
N GLU A 135 15.90 -4.53 -10.71
CA GLU A 135 15.57 -5.93 -10.48
C GLU A 135 14.08 -6.12 -10.29
N ARG A 136 13.53 -7.12 -10.92
CA ARG A 136 12.11 -7.41 -10.84
C ARG A 136 11.80 -8.38 -9.72
N GLY A 137 10.79 -8.06 -8.93
CA GLY A 137 10.26 -8.95 -7.92
C GLY A 137 9.06 -9.72 -8.47
N THR A 138 8.03 -9.85 -7.64
CA THR A 138 6.84 -10.59 -7.99
C THR A 138 5.85 -9.69 -8.69
N GLN A 139 5.32 -10.16 -9.81
CA GLN A 139 4.32 -9.41 -10.55
C GLN A 139 3.00 -9.40 -9.77
N VAL A 140 2.40 -8.23 -9.63
CA VAL A 140 1.09 -8.09 -9.02
C VAL A 140 0.08 -7.82 -10.13
N LYS A 141 -0.93 -8.67 -10.22
CA LYS A 141 -1.93 -8.56 -11.28
C LYS A 141 -3.04 -7.61 -10.94
N GLY A 142 -3.41 -7.52 -9.68
CA GLY A 142 -4.46 -6.62 -9.27
C GLY A 142 -4.76 -6.71 -7.79
N ALA A 143 -5.49 -5.72 -7.30
CA ALA A 143 -6.02 -5.75 -5.94
C ALA A 143 -7.39 -6.38 -5.98
N THR A 144 -7.73 -7.13 -4.94
CA THR A 144 -8.98 -7.89 -4.89
C THR A 144 -9.83 -7.45 -3.70
N LEU A 145 -11.03 -7.96 -3.65
CA LEU A 145 -11.94 -7.68 -2.52
C LEU A 145 -11.71 -8.65 -1.36
N THR A 146 -10.77 -9.57 -1.51
CA THR A 146 -10.51 -10.55 -0.47
C THR A 146 -9.84 -9.89 0.72
N ALA A 147 -10.35 -10.15 1.90
CA ALA A 147 -9.87 -9.58 3.16
C ALA A 147 -9.84 -8.05 3.14
N LEU A 148 -10.68 -7.46 2.31
CA LEU A 148 -10.75 -6.02 2.16
C LEU A 148 -11.32 -5.39 3.42
N ASN A 149 -10.58 -4.45 3.99
CA ASN A 149 -11.01 -3.77 5.20
C ASN A 149 -10.29 -2.43 5.31
N VAL A 150 -11.06 -1.39 5.55
CA VAL A 150 -10.52 -0.06 5.80
C VAL A 150 -11.18 0.44 7.08
N ALA A 151 -10.39 0.69 8.09
CA ALA A 151 -10.94 1.02 9.40
C ALA A 151 -10.01 1.94 10.19
N ARG A 152 -10.58 2.58 11.19
CA ARG A 152 -9.80 3.35 12.14
C ARG A 152 -8.92 2.40 12.93
N ASP A 153 -7.73 2.86 13.23
CA ASP A 153 -6.78 2.10 14.02
C ASP A 153 -6.14 3.09 14.98
N GLY A 154 -6.67 3.17 16.19
CA GLY A 154 -6.24 4.18 17.14
C GLY A 154 -6.58 5.56 16.60
N ASP A 155 -5.56 6.41 16.50
CA ASP A 155 -5.76 7.76 15.98
C ASP A 155 -5.61 7.81 14.45
N GLY A 156 -5.27 6.72 13.84
CA GLY A 156 -5.04 6.69 12.40
C GLY A 156 -5.97 5.75 11.68
N TRP A 157 -5.49 5.24 10.56
CA TRP A 157 -6.27 4.38 9.67
C TRP A 157 -5.43 3.19 9.23
N GLU A 158 -6.13 2.09 8.99
CA GLU A 158 -5.51 0.90 8.42
C GLU A 158 -6.32 0.48 7.19
N ALA A 159 -5.63 0.21 6.10
CA ALA A 159 -6.24 -0.23 4.86
C ALA A 159 -5.58 -1.53 4.42
N ARG A 160 -6.38 -2.55 4.15
CA ARG A 160 -5.83 -3.86 3.76
C ARG A 160 -6.67 -4.53 2.71
N CYS A 161 -6.02 -5.34 1.90
CA CYS A 161 -6.68 -6.25 0.98
C CYS A 161 -5.65 -7.28 0.51
N VAL A 162 -6.11 -8.29 -0.19
CA VAL A 162 -5.23 -9.28 -0.81
C VAL A 162 -4.98 -8.84 -2.25
N VAL A 163 -3.73 -8.92 -2.70
CA VAL A 163 -3.39 -8.66 -4.09
C VAL A 163 -3.12 -9.99 -4.78
N ASP A 164 -3.54 -10.08 -6.03
CA ASP A 164 -3.44 -11.27 -6.85
C ASP A 164 -2.07 -11.29 -7.53
N LEU A 165 -1.35 -12.39 -7.40
CA LEU A 165 0.00 -12.53 -7.95
C LEU A 165 0.09 -13.39 -9.22
#